data_d01e6f933658ff1ee7fcb275549e1c82
#
_entry.id   d01e6f933658ff1ee7fcb275549e1c82
#
_cell.length_a   1.000
_cell.length_b   1.000
_cell.length_c   1.000
_cell.angle_alpha   90.00
_cell.angle_beta   90.00
_cell.angle_gamma   90.00
#
_symmetry.space_group_name_H-M   'P 1'
#
loop_
_entity.id
_entity.type
_entity.pdbx_description
1 polymer ?
#
loop_
_entity_poly.entity_id
_entity_poly.type
_entity_poly.pdbx_seq_one_letter_code
_entity_poly.pdbx_strand_id
1 'polypeptide(L)'
;MSNQMSESDILYQEKNNTGTAWTRNENFDKNGYLIIQNLYNSEDLYHPLPKERGVVRYYGKNIDQFSIDPEEQSEDSQTDQVLLRYWHPQYRQIHTEIRIKLEEILGRKLYNTYYCDNFYFVGESEPLRLEHESGEICVSIHISTNLEGEDSKWPLWIKTPDTYSDKNKNQILVSGEYLPIILDSGDAIVYKGCERPHYRDPLPGTNNTKMLFGREVTLYYHQIFFYYVLQDGQRSHYASHPPKP
;
A
#
# COMPACT_ATOMS: atom_id res chain seq x y z
N MET A 1 23.01 1.03 15.51
CA MET A 1 23.26 -0.28 14.89
C MET A 1 21.96 -1.07 15.00
N SER A 2 21.14 -1.06 13.97
CA SER A 2 19.92 -1.87 13.91
C SER A 2 20.33 -3.32 13.69
N ASN A 3 20.02 -4.18 14.66
CA ASN A 3 20.14 -5.62 14.45
C ASN A 3 19.12 -6.04 13.39
N GLN A 4 19.56 -6.16 12.15
CA GLN A 4 18.76 -6.78 11.10
C GLN A 4 18.65 -8.28 11.44
N MET A 5 17.43 -8.75 11.68
CA MET A 5 17.14 -10.17 11.83
C MET A 5 17.42 -10.90 10.51
N SER A 6 18.04 -12.07 10.56
CA SER A 6 18.25 -12.90 9.38
C SER A 6 16.94 -13.57 8.94
N GLU A 7 16.84 -13.96 7.66
CA GLU A 7 15.68 -14.68 7.13
C GLU A 7 15.40 -15.99 7.92
N SER A 8 16.47 -16.62 8.43
CA SER A 8 16.38 -17.79 9.32
C SER A 8 15.82 -17.47 10.70
N ASP A 9 16.10 -16.27 11.25
CA ASP A 9 15.58 -15.84 12.54
C ASP A 9 14.07 -15.51 12.44
N ILE A 10 13.64 -14.95 11.31
CA ILE A 10 12.23 -14.69 11.01
C ILE A 10 11.46 -16.00 10.89
N LEU A 11 11.99 -16.97 10.13
CA LEU A 11 11.40 -18.31 9.98
C LEU A 11 11.39 -19.10 11.29
N TYR A 12 12.40 -18.90 12.16
CA TYR A 12 12.46 -19.53 13.48
C TYR A 12 11.40 -18.96 14.43
N GLN A 13 11.15 -17.67 14.39
CA GLN A 13 10.06 -17.03 15.15
C GLN A 13 8.67 -17.50 14.65
N GLU A 14 8.50 -17.70 13.35
CA GLU A 14 7.26 -18.25 12.78
C GLU A 14 6.95 -19.67 13.31
N LYS A 15 7.96 -20.53 13.45
CA LYS A 15 7.79 -21.90 13.95
C LYS A 15 7.46 -21.98 15.43
N ASN A 16 7.92 -21.03 16.24
CA ASN A 16 7.79 -21.06 17.69
C ASN A 16 6.61 -20.24 18.24
N ASN A 17 5.88 -19.53 17.37
CA ASN A 17 4.75 -18.70 17.76
C ASN A 17 3.41 -19.47 17.77
N THR A 18 3.47 -20.74 18.20
CA THR A 18 2.29 -21.59 18.37
C THR A 18 1.73 -21.36 19.77
N GLY A 19 0.90 -20.35 19.98
CA GLY A 19 0.17 -20.37 21.24
C GLY A 19 -0.42 -19.11 21.83
N THR A 20 -0.30 -17.94 21.23
CA THR A 20 -1.10 -16.79 21.67
C THR A 20 -2.34 -16.66 20.81
N ALA A 21 -3.50 -16.94 21.39
CA ALA A 21 -4.79 -16.58 20.79
C ALA A 21 -4.83 -15.05 20.70
N TRP A 22 -4.53 -14.50 19.52
CA TRP A 22 -4.62 -13.05 19.31
C TRP A 22 -6.09 -12.62 19.34
N THR A 23 -6.35 -11.54 20.04
CA THR A 23 -7.67 -10.94 20.02
C THR A 23 -7.89 -10.25 18.67
N ARG A 24 -8.98 -10.60 17.99
CA ARG A 24 -9.38 -9.96 16.73
C ARG A 24 -9.58 -8.46 16.93
N ASN A 25 -9.14 -7.67 15.96
CA ASN A 25 -9.40 -6.23 15.96
C ASN A 25 -10.83 -5.96 15.46
N GLU A 26 -11.73 -5.73 16.40
CA GLU A 26 -13.15 -5.50 16.10
C GLU A 26 -13.39 -4.26 15.24
N ASN A 27 -12.57 -3.22 15.38
CA ASN A 27 -12.67 -2.02 14.54
C ASN A 27 -12.32 -2.32 13.09
N PHE A 28 -11.27 -3.11 12.85
CA PHE A 28 -10.92 -3.54 11.50
C PHE A 28 -11.99 -4.47 10.92
N ASP A 29 -12.48 -5.42 11.71
CA ASP A 29 -13.52 -6.35 11.26
C ASP A 29 -14.79 -5.59 10.85
N LYS A 30 -15.19 -4.58 11.62
CA LYS A 30 -16.38 -3.75 11.41
C LYS A 30 -16.21 -2.76 10.26
N ASN A 31 -15.13 -1.97 10.27
CA ASN A 31 -14.95 -0.85 9.33
C ASN A 31 -14.30 -1.29 8.03
N GLY A 32 -13.52 -2.37 8.07
CA GLY A 32 -12.75 -2.88 6.93
C GLY A 32 -11.49 -2.06 6.63
N TYR A 33 -11.11 -1.14 7.50
CA TYR A 33 -9.85 -0.39 7.43
C TYR A 33 -9.40 0.11 8.81
N LEU A 34 -8.09 0.41 8.93
CA LEU A 34 -7.46 1.07 10.08
C LEU A 34 -6.39 2.05 9.57
N ILE A 35 -6.24 3.17 10.27
CA ILE A 35 -5.10 4.08 10.09
C ILE A 35 -4.10 3.75 11.21
N ILE A 36 -2.85 3.55 10.86
CA ILE A 36 -1.76 3.22 11.79
C ILE A 36 -0.69 4.29 11.62
N GLN A 37 -0.54 5.12 12.65
CA GLN A 37 0.50 6.14 12.66
C GLN A 37 1.87 5.50 12.88
N ASN A 38 2.87 5.95 12.12
CA ASN A 38 4.26 5.50 12.20
C ASN A 38 4.38 3.97 12.17
N LEU A 39 3.64 3.30 11.26
CA LEU A 39 3.74 1.84 11.11
C LEU A 39 5.17 1.41 10.82
N TYR A 40 5.89 2.20 10.03
CA TYR A 40 7.28 1.98 9.69
C TYR A 40 8.04 3.31 9.60
N ASN A 41 9.34 3.29 9.92
CA ASN A 41 10.16 4.47 9.75
C ASN A 41 10.32 4.81 8.26
N SER A 42 9.85 6.00 7.85
CA SER A 42 9.88 6.43 6.45
C SER A 42 11.30 6.55 5.90
N GLU A 43 12.30 6.83 6.75
CA GLU A 43 13.71 6.90 6.33
C GLU A 43 14.24 5.54 5.85
N ASP A 44 13.80 4.43 6.48
CA ASP A 44 14.18 3.07 6.09
C ASP A 44 13.49 2.63 4.79
N LEU A 45 12.36 3.25 4.46
CA LEU A 45 11.61 3.04 3.22
C LEU A 45 12.05 3.98 2.09
N TYR A 46 12.72 5.08 2.45
CA TYR A 46 13.05 6.13 1.50
C TYR A 46 13.92 5.62 0.36
N HIS A 47 13.53 6.01 -0.84
CA HIS A 47 14.33 5.86 -2.05
C HIS A 47 14.25 7.17 -2.85
N PRO A 48 15.39 7.69 -3.34
CA PRO A 48 15.37 8.87 -4.20
C PRO A 48 14.59 8.55 -5.48
N LEU A 49 13.95 9.57 -6.06
CA LEU A 49 13.25 9.44 -7.32
C LEU A 49 14.19 8.86 -8.40
N PRO A 50 13.91 7.65 -8.94
CA PRO A 50 14.72 7.07 -10.00
C PRO A 50 14.65 7.87 -11.30
N LYS A 51 15.61 7.64 -12.19
CA LYS A 51 15.61 8.23 -13.54
C LYS A 51 14.73 7.46 -14.51
N GLU A 52 14.60 6.17 -14.27
CA GLU A 52 13.79 5.26 -15.05
C GLU A 52 12.31 5.68 -14.99
N ARG A 53 11.58 5.37 -16.04
CA ARG A 53 10.13 5.53 -16.14
C ARG A 53 9.53 4.24 -16.69
N GLY A 54 8.27 4.02 -16.41
CA GLY A 54 7.53 2.83 -16.81
C GLY A 54 7.30 1.86 -15.64
N VAL A 55 6.87 0.66 -15.97
CA VAL A 55 6.67 -0.42 -15.02
C VAL A 55 7.96 -1.22 -14.88
N VAL A 56 8.57 -1.16 -13.70
CA VAL A 56 9.84 -1.82 -13.37
C VAL A 56 9.57 -3.09 -12.58
N ARG A 57 10.08 -4.23 -13.06
CA ARG A 57 9.96 -5.52 -12.37
C ARG A 57 11.32 -6.06 -11.99
N TYR A 58 11.58 -6.15 -10.69
CA TYR A 58 12.80 -6.75 -10.16
C TYR A 58 12.61 -8.26 -10.03
N TYR A 59 13.55 -9.06 -10.55
CA TYR A 59 13.49 -10.53 -10.54
C TYR A 59 14.63 -11.18 -9.77
N GLY A 60 15.55 -10.37 -9.27
CA GLY A 60 16.72 -10.83 -8.53
C GLY A 60 16.77 -10.33 -7.09
N LYS A 61 17.92 -10.61 -6.45
CA LYS A 61 18.24 -10.07 -5.12
C LYS A 61 18.93 -8.69 -5.22
N ASN A 62 19.49 -8.38 -6.36
CA ASN A 62 20.24 -7.15 -6.60
C ASN A 62 19.36 -6.14 -7.33
N ILE A 63 19.62 -4.87 -7.07
CA ILE A 63 18.87 -3.75 -7.66
C ILE A 63 19.09 -3.59 -9.17
N ASP A 64 20.12 -4.17 -9.72
CA ASP A 64 20.47 -4.18 -11.15
C ASP A 64 19.78 -5.31 -11.95
N GLN A 65 19.04 -6.20 -11.27
CA GLN A 65 18.33 -7.32 -11.89
C GLN A 65 16.85 -6.98 -12.09
N PHE A 66 16.54 -6.21 -13.12
CA PHE A 66 15.18 -5.76 -13.43
C PHE A 66 14.91 -5.71 -14.94
N SER A 67 13.64 -5.63 -15.29
CA SER A 67 13.13 -5.25 -16.62
C SER A 67 12.31 -3.98 -16.51
N ILE A 68 12.25 -3.21 -17.58
CA ILE A 68 11.40 -2.02 -17.69
C ILE A 68 10.45 -2.23 -18.85
N ASP A 69 9.18 -1.96 -18.61
CA ASP A 69 8.17 -1.85 -19.65
C ASP A 69 7.71 -0.38 -19.74
N PRO A 70 8.22 0.39 -20.69
CA PRO A 70 7.84 1.81 -20.82
C PRO A 70 6.45 2.00 -21.43
N GLU A 71 5.88 0.98 -22.08
CA GLU A 71 4.58 1.05 -22.75
C GLU A 71 3.42 0.59 -21.85
N GLU A 72 3.73 -0.10 -20.75
CA GLU A 72 2.71 -0.51 -19.79
C GLU A 72 2.31 0.70 -18.93
N GLN A 73 1.43 1.51 -19.49
CA GLN A 73 0.77 2.59 -18.77
C GLN A 73 -0.39 1.98 -17.98
N SER A 74 -0.66 2.51 -16.77
CA SER A 74 -1.97 2.29 -16.18
C SER A 74 -3.00 2.88 -17.15
N GLU A 75 -4.05 2.12 -17.51
CA GLU A 75 -5.08 2.54 -18.48
C GLU A 75 -5.69 3.92 -18.15
N ASP A 76 -5.45 4.45 -16.96
CA ASP A 76 -5.99 5.67 -16.40
C ASP A 76 -4.98 6.81 -16.21
N SER A 77 -3.70 6.61 -16.55
CA SER A 77 -2.70 7.67 -16.46
C SER A 77 -2.83 8.63 -17.64
N GLN A 78 -3.14 9.88 -17.36
CA GLN A 78 -3.15 10.97 -18.36
C GLN A 78 -1.74 11.54 -18.61
N THR A 79 -0.72 11.00 -17.94
CA THR A 79 0.66 11.46 -18.02
C THR A 79 1.57 10.37 -18.59
N ASP A 80 2.55 10.75 -19.40
CA ASP A 80 3.58 9.86 -19.92
C ASP A 80 4.63 9.46 -18.86
N GLN A 81 4.37 9.73 -17.57
CA GLN A 81 5.31 9.57 -16.48
C GLN A 81 4.82 8.54 -15.45
N VAL A 82 4.77 7.27 -15.85
CA VAL A 82 4.52 6.19 -14.89
C VAL A 82 5.84 5.74 -14.27
N LEU A 83 5.85 5.52 -12.96
CA LEU A 83 6.95 4.85 -12.28
C LEU A 83 6.41 3.94 -11.18
N LEU A 84 6.04 2.74 -11.59
CA LEU A 84 5.56 1.66 -10.73
C LEU A 84 6.62 0.56 -10.65
N ARG A 85 7.07 0.21 -9.44
CA ARG A 85 8.13 -0.79 -9.24
C ARG A 85 7.62 -1.98 -8.46
N TYR A 86 7.68 -3.17 -9.06
CA TYR A 86 7.35 -4.43 -8.41
C TYR A 86 8.59 -5.10 -7.85
N TRP A 87 8.48 -5.63 -6.63
CA TRP A 87 9.50 -6.45 -5.95
C TRP A 87 10.86 -5.78 -5.78
N HIS A 88 10.87 -4.46 -5.55
CA HIS A 88 12.12 -3.76 -5.29
C HIS A 88 12.87 -4.43 -4.12
N PRO A 89 14.16 -4.85 -4.27
CA PRO A 89 14.86 -5.68 -3.30
C PRO A 89 14.92 -5.11 -1.88
N GLN A 90 14.97 -3.79 -1.73
CA GLN A 90 14.97 -3.09 -0.43
C GLN A 90 13.74 -3.43 0.43
N TYR A 91 12.58 -3.65 -0.18
CA TYR A 91 11.32 -3.85 0.54
C TYR A 91 10.98 -5.31 0.84
N ARG A 92 11.81 -6.26 0.36
CA ARG A 92 11.54 -7.70 0.51
C ARG A 92 11.41 -8.14 1.97
N GLN A 93 12.39 -7.75 2.79
CA GLN A 93 12.39 -8.06 4.22
C GLN A 93 11.31 -7.27 4.96
N ILE A 94 11.15 -6.00 4.62
CA ILE A 94 10.16 -5.09 5.20
C ILE A 94 8.73 -5.63 5.00
N HIS A 95 8.44 -6.25 3.85
CA HIS A 95 7.15 -6.91 3.59
C HIS A 95 6.81 -7.95 4.68
N THR A 96 7.78 -8.77 5.08
CA THR A 96 7.60 -9.75 6.14
C THR A 96 7.53 -9.12 7.54
N GLU A 97 8.33 -8.11 7.82
CA GLU A 97 8.30 -7.39 9.09
C GLU A 97 6.96 -6.69 9.31
N ILE A 98 6.43 -6.06 8.28
CA ILE A 98 5.09 -5.43 8.32
C ILE A 98 4.02 -6.50 8.52
N ARG A 99 4.09 -7.66 7.84
CA ARG A 99 3.18 -8.77 8.06
C ARG A 99 3.09 -9.16 9.53
N ILE A 100 4.24 -9.34 10.18
CA ILE A 100 4.30 -9.73 11.60
C ILE A 100 3.60 -8.69 12.48
N LYS A 101 3.89 -7.40 12.27
CA LYS A 101 3.21 -6.31 12.99
C LYS A 101 1.70 -6.32 12.76
N LEU A 102 1.27 -6.54 11.51
CA LEU A 102 -0.15 -6.58 11.16
C LEU A 102 -0.87 -7.77 11.79
N GLU A 103 -0.22 -8.93 11.85
CA GLU A 103 -0.80 -10.11 12.49
C GLU A 103 -1.13 -9.84 13.96
N GLU A 104 -0.27 -9.12 14.67
CA GLU A 104 -0.52 -8.68 16.05
C GLU A 104 -1.66 -7.65 16.11
N ILE A 105 -1.65 -6.64 15.24
CA ILE A 105 -2.64 -5.56 15.23
C ILE A 105 -4.03 -6.07 14.86
N LEU A 106 -4.11 -6.95 13.85
CA LEU A 106 -5.38 -7.46 13.33
C LEU A 106 -5.90 -8.68 14.10
N GLY A 107 -5.02 -9.36 14.85
CA GLY A 107 -5.34 -10.62 15.51
C GLY A 107 -5.62 -11.76 14.52
N ARG A 108 -4.95 -11.75 13.37
CA ARG A 108 -5.14 -12.71 12.28
C ARG A 108 -3.81 -13.10 11.65
N LYS A 109 -3.68 -14.34 11.22
CA LYS A 109 -2.53 -14.83 10.47
C LYS A 109 -2.63 -14.45 8.99
N LEU A 110 -1.51 -14.00 8.43
CA LEU A 110 -1.40 -13.55 7.05
C LEU A 110 -0.33 -14.33 6.28
N TYR A 111 -0.52 -14.43 4.97
CA TYR A 111 0.53 -14.79 4.02
C TYR A 111 0.91 -13.58 3.18
N ASN A 112 2.19 -13.43 2.90
CA ASN A 112 2.68 -12.47 1.91
C ASN A 112 2.21 -12.89 0.53
N THR A 113 1.81 -11.91 -0.30
CA THR A 113 1.58 -12.13 -1.73
C THR A 113 2.59 -11.36 -2.56
N TYR A 114 2.39 -10.08 -2.78
CA TYR A 114 3.34 -9.24 -3.52
C TYR A 114 3.44 -7.84 -2.89
N TYR A 115 4.32 -7.03 -3.43
CA TYR A 115 4.45 -5.62 -3.06
C TYR A 115 4.94 -4.82 -4.25
N CYS A 116 4.57 -3.55 -4.26
CA CYS A 116 5.04 -2.56 -5.23
C CYS A 116 5.12 -1.19 -4.57
N ASP A 117 5.89 -0.31 -5.17
CA ASP A 117 5.87 1.11 -4.83
C ASP A 117 5.66 1.95 -6.09
N ASN A 118 5.01 3.09 -5.91
CA ASN A 118 4.66 3.99 -6.98
C ASN A 118 5.10 5.42 -6.66
N PHE A 119 5.71 6.06 -7.64
CA PHE A 119 5.94 7.51 -7.65
C PHE A 119 4.88 8.13 -8.54
N TYR A 120 3.94 8.80 -7.93
CA TYR A 120 2.89 9.53 -8.62
C TYR A 120 3.37 10.92 -8.97
N PHE A 121 3.04 11.38 -10.17
CA PHE A 121 3.37 12.69 -10.68
C PHE A 121 2.12 13.57 -10.77
N VAL A 122 2.30 14.89 -10.82
CA VAL A 122 1.19 15.85 -10.89
C VAL A 122 0.23 15.49 -12.04
N GLY A 123 -1.06 15.39 -11.72
CA GLY A 123 -2.12 14.99 -12.64
C GLY A 123 -2.43 13.50 -12.68
N GLU A 124 -1.59 12.63 -12.13
CA GLU A 124 -1.90 11.20 -12.00
C GLU A 124 -2.95 10.95 -10.92
N SER A 125 -3.82 9.97 -11.16
CA SER A 125 -4.90 9.58 -10.26
C SER A 125 -4.90 8.06 -10.05
N GLU A 126 -5.63 7.60 -9.05
CA GLU A 126 -6.00 6.19 -8.91
C GLU A 126 -7.51 6.06 -9.15
N PRO A 127 -7.94 5.29 -10.16
CA PRO A 127 -9.36 5.12 -10.45
C PRO A 127 -10.07 4.40 -9.32
N LEU A 128 -11.38 4.57 -9.25
CA LEU A 128 -12.22 3.85 -8.29
C LEU A 128 -12.15 2.35 -8.57
N ARG A 129 -11.61 1.60 -7.60
CA ARG A 129 -11.41 0.15 -7.73
C ARG A 129 -11.53 -0.59 -6.41
N LEU A 130 -11.61 -1.90 -6.53
CA LEU A 130 -11.23 -2.89 -5.50
C LEU A 130 -9.90 -3.49 -5.89
N GLU A 131 -9.15 -3.99 -4.91
CA GLU A 131 -7.93 -4.73 -5.21
C GLU A 131 -8.22 -6.11 -5.81
N HIS A 132 -7.23 -6.65 -6.50
CA HIS A 132 -7.25 -8.04 -6.94
C HIS A 132 -7.33 -8.98 -5.72
N GLU A 133 -7.85 -10.18 -5.88
CA GLU A 133 -8.05 -11.14 -4.79
C GLU A 133 -6.79 -11.51 -4.00
N SER A 134 -5.61 -11.39 -4.60
CA SER A 134 -4.31 -11.52 -3.93
C SER A 134 -3.97 -10.35 -2.99
N GLY A 135 -4.73 -9.28 -3.03
CA GLY A 135 -4.69 -8.12 -2.15
C GLY A 135 -5.86 -8.10 -1.18
N GLU A 136 -6.22 -9.24 -0.57
CA GLU A 136 -7.31 -9.33 0.40
C GLU A 136 -7.12 -8.36 1.57
N ILE A 137 -5.88 -8.23 2.05
CA ILE A 137 -5.44 -7.21 3.00
C ILE A 137 -4.35 -6.39 2.33
N CYS A 138 -4.61 -5.12 2.16
CA CYS A 138 -3.67 -4.16 1.58
C CYS A 138 -3.18 -3.19 2.65
N VAL A 139 -1.90 -2.86 2.59
CA VAL A 139 -1.27 -1.80 3.37
C VAL A 139 -0.70 -0.79 2.41
N SER A 140 -1.12 0.46 2.54
CA SER A 140 -0.57 1.58 1.79
C SER A 140 0.14 2.51 2.75
N ILE A 141 1.46 2.75 2.53
CA ILE A 141 2.30 3.62 3.37
C ILE A 141 2.77 4.81 2.54
N HIS A 142 2.55 6.02 3.04
CA HIS A 142 3.18 7.20 2.47
C HIS A 142 4.65 7.25 2.87
N ILE A 143 5.56 7.38 1.90
CA ILE A 143 7.00 7.41 2.15
C ILE A 143 7.52 8.83 2.13
N SER A 144 7.35 9.53 1.03
CA SER A 144 7.89 10.87 0.84
C SER A 144 7.18 11.64 -0.28
N THR A 145 7.23 12.95 -0.20
CA THR A 145 6.83 13.85 -1.27
C THR A 145 7.72 15.07 -1.26
N ASN A 146 7.89 15.70 -2.41
CA ASN A 146 8.50 17.03 -2.51
C ASN A 146 7.48 18.12 -2.90
N LEU A 147 6.18 17.79 -2.87
CA LEU A 147 5.10 18.75 -2.90
C LEU A 147 5.07 19.54 -1.59
N GLU A 148 4.48 20.72 -1.59
CA GLU A 148 4.45 21.62 -0.44
C GLU A 148 3.03 22.10 -0.09
N GLY A 149 2.81 22.47 1.16
CA GLY A 149 1.53 22.99 1.62
C GLY A 149 0.39 21.99 1.48
N GLU A 150 -0.75 22.44 1.00
CA GLU A 150 -1.93 21.59 0.84
C GLU A 150 -1.76 20.54 -0.27
N ASP A 151 -0.94 20.79 -1.30
CA ASP A 151 -0.66 19.84 -2.37
C ASP A 151 0.05 18.57 -1.87
N SER A 152 0.80 18.68 -0.75
CA SER A 152 1.42 17.50 -0.12
C SER A 152 0.42 16.57 0.59
N LYS A 153 -0.81 17.04 0.82
CA LYS A 153 -1.87 16.30 1.51
C LYS A 153 -2.81 15.63 0.50
N TRP A 154 -2.31 14.68 -0.23
CA TRP A 154 -3.07 13.98 -1.25
C TRP A 154 -3.86 12.79 -0.67
N PRO A 155 -5.19 12.89 -0.51
CA PRO A 155 -5.98 11.91 0.18
C PRO A 155 -6.20 10.63 -0.64
N LEU A 156 -6.20 9.48 0.05
CA LEU A 156 -6.86 8.28 -0.42
C LEU A 156 -8.32 8.32 0.02
N TRP A 157 -9.25 8.24 -0.91
CA TRP A 157 -10.67 8.12 -0.62
C TRP A 157 -11.05 6.65 -0.45
N ILE A 158 -11.59 6.28 0.71
CA ILE A 158 -12.01 4.92 1.00
C ILE A 158 -13.49 4.87 1.38
N LYS A 159 -14.23 3.93 0.81
CA LYS A 159 -15.65 3.76 1.12
C LYS A 159 -15.85 3.08 2.47
N THR A 160 -16.62 3.70 3.36
CA THR A 160 -17.05 3.08 4.61
C THR A 160 -18.02 1.93 4.33
N PRO A 161 -18.22 1.00 5.29
CA PRO A 161 -19.21 -0.08 5.14
C PRO A 161 -20.62 0.47 4.91
N ASP A 162 -21.37 -0.23 4.08
CA ASP A 162 -22.83 -0.04 4.05
C ASP A 162 -23.44 -0.47 5.39
N THR A 163 -24.44 0.24 5.85
CA THR A 163 -25.10 -0.02 7.12
C THR A 163 -26.59 -0.25 6.90
N TYR A 164 -27.26 -0.90 7.87
CA TYR A 164 -28.70 -1.03 7.86
C TYR A 164 -29.30 -0.08 8.90
N SER A 165 -30.22 0.77 8.45
CA SER A 165 -31.02 1.63 9.30
C SER A 165 -32.38 0.98 9.55
N ASP A 166 -32.76 0.82 10.81
CA ASP A 166 -34.09 0.31 11.19
C ASP A 166 -35.08 1.49 11.31
N LYS A 167 -35.70 1.84 10.18
CA LYS A 167 -36.83 2.79 10.19
C LYS A 167 -38.14 2.01 10.09
N ASN A 168 -38.91 2.03 11.19
CA ASN A 168 -40.25 1.43 11.27
C ASN A 168 -40.28 -0.10 10.97
N LYS A 169 -39.32 -0.87 11.50
CA LYS A 169 -39.16 -2.32 11.31
C LYS A 169 -38.84 -2.76 9.88
N ASN A 170 -38.56 -1.82 8.97
CA ASN A 170 -38.01 -2.11 7.66
C ASN A 170 -36.52 -1.79 7.65
N GLN A 171 -35.68 -2.81 7.45
CA GLN A 171 -34.25 -2.61 7.28
C GLN A 171 -33.99 -1.91 5.95
N ILE A 172 -33.53 -0.67 6.00
CA ILE A 172 -33.15 0.11 4.82
C ILE A 172 -31.62 0.09 4.74
N LEU A 173 -31.09 -0.37 3.60
CA LEU A 173 -29.66 -0.29 3.32
C LEU A 173 -29.26 1.16 3.11
N VAL A 174 -28.31 1.63 3.90
CA VAL A 174 -27.69 2.96 3.77
C VAL A 174 -26.28 2.73 3.24
N SER A 175 -26.03 3.26 2.03
CA SER A 175 -24.69 3.16 1.41
C SER A 175 -23.66 3.90 2.25
N GLY A 176 -22.47 3.31 2.39
CA GLY A 176 -21.32 3.97 3.00
C GLY A 176 -20.87 5.19 2.20
N GLU A 177 -20.18 6.08 2.88
CA GLU A 177 -19.62 7.31 2.33
C GLU A 177 -18.13 7.15 2.06
N TYR A 178 -17.58 7.95 1.13
CA TYR A 178 -16.13 8.03 0.91
C TYR A 178 -15.51 9.01 1.90
N LEU A 179 -14.50 8.54 2.63
CA LEU A 179 -13.73 9.35 3.57
C LEU A 179 -12.33 9.62 3.02
N PRO A 180 -11.86 10.88 3.10
CA PRO A 180 -10.48 11.21 2.74
C PRO A 180 -9.53 10.77 3.84
N ILE A 181 -8.53 9.97 3.49
CA ILE A 181 -7.45 9.54 4.39
C ILE A 181 -6.17 10.21 3.95
N ILE A 182 -5.67 11.09 4.79
CA ILE A 182 -4.38 11.78 4.61
C ILE A 182 -3.37 11.08 5.50
N LEU A 183 -2.22 10.74 4.94
CA LEU A 183 -1.13 10.05 5.63
C LEU A 183 0.10 10.96 5.68
N ASP A 184 0.69 11.08 6.85
CA ASP A 184 2.04 11.63 7.01
C ASP A 184 3.08 10.56 6.66
N SER A 185 4.34 10.97 6.43
CA SER A 185 5.42 10.02 6.10
C SER A 185 5.61 8.97 7.20
N GLY A 186 5.53 7.70 6.83
CA GLY A 186 5.58 6.56 7.74
C GLY A 186 4.23 6.08 8.24
N ASP A 187 3.17 6.87 8.04
CA ASP A 187 1.80 6.45 8.34
C ASP A 187 1.27 5.48 7.29
N ALA A 188 0.37 4.63 7.72
CA ALA A 188 -0.25 3.62 6.87
C ALA A 188 -1.77 3.59 7.02
N ILE A 189 -2.44 3.25 5.92
CA ILE A 189 -3.77 2.69 5.97
C ILE A 189 -3.69 1.20 5.68
N VAL A 190 -4.35 0.39 6.50
CA VAL A 190 -4.57 -1.04 6.29
C VAL A 190 -6.03 -1.25 5.97
N TYR A 191 -6.35 -1.94 4.88
CA TYR A 191 -7.73 -2.12 4.46
C TYR A 191 -7.98 -3.47 3.79
N LYS A 192 -9.24 -3.88 3.82
CA LYS A 192 -9.73 -5.07 3.11
C LYS A 192 -9.86 -4.73 1.62
N GLY A 193 -8.81 -4.99 0.85
CA GLY A 193 -8.70 -4.54 -0.53
C GLY A 193 -9.83 -5.01 -1.44
N CYS A 194 -10.30 -6.26 -1.24
CA CYS A 194 -11.41 -6.82 -2.01
C CYS A 194 -12.81 -6.35 -1.57
N GLU A 195 -12.92 -5.58 -0.47
CA GLU A 195 -14.21 -5.19 0.10
C GLU A 195 -14.39 -3.67 0.17
N ARG A 196 -13.30 -2.91 0.19
CA ARG A 196 -13.32 -1.45 0.36
C ARG A 196 -12.99 -0.75 -0.95
N PRO A 197 -13.97 -0.25 -1.70
CA PRO A 197 -13.73 0.59 -2.86
C PRO A 197 -12.94 1.83 -2.45
N HIS A 198 -11.94 2.17 -3.24
CA HIS A 198 -11.06 3.31 -2.98
C HIS A 198 -10.59 3.95 -4.29
N TYR A 199 -10.17 5.21 -4.19
CA TYR A 199 -9.65 5.98 -5.33
C TYR A 199 -8.82 7.17 -4.83
N ARG A 200 -8.09 7.80 -5.74
CA ARG A 200 -7.46 9.11 -5.54
C ARG A 200 -7.81 10.04 -6.68
N ASP A 201 -8.15 11.28 -6.35
CA ASP A 201 -8.26 12.36 -7.31
C ASP A 201 -6.89 12.63 -7.96
N PRO A 202 -6.82 13.35 -9.10
CA PRO A 202 -5.55 13.74 -9.68
C PRO A 202 -4.63 14.41 -8.64
N LEU A 203 -3.35 13.99 -8.61
CA LEU A 203 -2.35 14.59 -7.72
C LEU A 203 -2.28 16.09 -8.01
N PRO A 204 -2.52 16.97 -7.00
CA PRO A 204 -2.62 18.39 -7.22
C PRO A 204 -1.28 19.00 -7.64
N GLY A 205 -1.36 20.13 -8.33
CA GLY A 205 -0.23 20.89 -8.81
C GLY A 205 -0.48 21.45 -10.20
N THR A 206 0.20 22.53 -10.54
CA THR A 206 0.07 23.17 -11.86
C THR A 206 1.23 22.86 -12.79
N ASN A 207 2.34 22.39 -12.24
CA ASN A 207 3.57 22.05 -12.97
C ASN A 207 4.13 20.73 -12.45
N ASN A 208 4.76 19.96 -13.33
CA ASN A 208 5.44 18.71 -12.97
C ASN A 208 6.81 18.93 -12.32
N THR A 209 7.32 20.16 -12.33
CA THR A 209 8.64 20.50 -11.81
C THR A 209 8.61 21.79 -11.00
N LYS A 210 9.59 21.95 -10.12
CA LYS A 210 9.89 23.22 -9.42
C LYS A 210 11.39 23.49 -9.41
N MET A 211 11.75 24.76 -9.24
CA MET A 211 13.13 25.14 -9.00
C MET A 211 13.49 24.99 -7.51
N LEU A 212 14.48 24.18 -7.21
CA LEU A 212 15.00 23.97 -5.87
C LEU A 212 16.53 24.17 -5.88
N PHE A 213 17.04 25.14 -5.12
CA PHE A 213 18.47 25.48 -5.08
C PHE A 213 19.11 25.66 -6.46
N GLY A 214 18.39 26.33 -7.39
CA GLY A 214 18.88 26.58 -8.77
C GLY A 214 18.85 25.36 -9.70
N ARG A 215 18.23 24.27 -9.31
CA ARG A 215 18.02 23.07 -10.14
C ARG A 215 16.54 22.79 -10.31
N GLU A 216 16.18 22.35 -11.48
CA GLU A 216 14.83 21.86 -11.74
C GLU A 216 14.67 20.45 -11.15
N VAL A 217 13.62 20.23 -10.34
CA VAL A 217 13.29 18.96 -9.73
C VAL A 217 11.87 18.54 -10.08
N THR A 218 11.67 17.28 -10.41
CA THR A 218 10.34 16.71 -10.68
C THR A 218 9.55 16.59 -9.39
N LEU A 219 8.29 17.03 -9.41
CA LEU A 219 7.36 16.87 -8.28
C LEU A 219 6.82 15.44 -8.27
N TYR A 220 6.74 14.84 -7.08
CA TYR A 220 6.25 13.48 -6.90
C TYR A 220 5.62 13.26 -5.54
N TYR A 221 4.80 12.20 -5.47
CA TYR A 221 4.29 11.61 -4.24
C TYR A 221 4.64 10.11 -4.25
N HIS A 222 5.42 9.64 -3.27
CA HIS A 222 5.94 8.28 -3.21
C HIS A 222 5.17 7.45 -2.19
N GLN A 223 4.66 6.31 -2.64
CA GLN A 223 3.86 5.40 -1.83
C GLN A 223 4.28 3.96 -2.07
N ILE A 224 4.23 3.14 -1.02
CA ILE A 224 4.46 1.70 -1.12
C ILE A 224 3.21 0.94 -0.71
N PHE A 225 2.97 -0.18 -1.40
CA PHE A 225 1.85 -1.08 -1.17
C PHE A 225 2.38 -2.47 -0.84
N PHE A 226 1.91 -3.04 0.27
CA PHE A 226 2.16 -4.41 0.66
C PHE A 226 0.84 -5.18 0.68
N TYR A 227 0.83 -6.35 0.04
CA TYR A 227 -0.37 -7.14 -0.15
C TYR A 227 -0.26 -8.49 0.55
N TYR A 228 -1.37 -8.90 1.16
CA TYR A 228 -1.47 -10.11 1.97
C TYR A 228 -2.82 -10.80 1.74
N VAL A 229 -2.88 -12.08 2.10
CA VAL A 229 -4.12 -12.83 2.21
C VAL A 229 -4.21 -13.49 3.58
N LEU A 230 -5.44 -13.73 4.07
CA LEU A 230 -5.65 -14.45 5.31
C LEU A 230 -5.21 -15.92 5.16
N GLN A 231 -4.47 -16.45 6.15
CA GLN A 231 -4.03 -17.85 6.12
C GLN A 231 -5.20 -18.84 6.16
N ASP A 232 -6.26 -18.51 6.92
CA ASP A 232 -7.49 -19.29 7.07
C ASP A 232 -8.60 -18.84 6.12
N GLY A 233 -8.30 -17.95 5.17
CA GLY A 233 -9.23 -17.40 4.20
C GLY A 233 -9.32 -18.21 2.89
N GLN A 234 -10.37 -17.95 2.13
CA GLN A 234 -10.60 -18.58 0.82
C GLN A 234 -9.53 -18.21 -0.21
N ARG A 235 -8.81 -17.10 0.00
CA ARG A 235 -7.77 -16.56 -0.88
C ARG A 235 -6.34 -16.99 -0.52
N SER A 236 -6.17 -17.87 0.48
CA SER A 236 -4.86 -18.33 0.95
C SER A 236 -3.98 -18.97 -0.14
N HIS A 237 -4.59 -19.51 -1.20
CA HIS A 237 -3.88 -20.08 -2.34
C HIS A 237 -3.03 -19.07 -3.14
N TYR A 238 -3.35 -17.76 -3.08
CA TYR A 238 -2.54 -16.72 -3.73
C TYR A 238 -1.16 -16.54 -3.09
N ALA A 239 -0.93 -17.02 -1.88
CA ALA A 239 0.39 -17.02 -1.26
C ALA A 239 1.42 -17.84 -2.06
N SER A 240 0.98 -18.95 -2.66
CA SER A 240 1.83 -19.85 -3.44
C SER A 240 1.92 -19.46 -4.92
N HIS A 241 0.96 -18.70 -5.39
CA HIS A 241 0.83 -18.31 -6.80
C HIS A 241 0.41 -16.83 -6.86
N PRO A 242 1.28 -15.90 -6.44
CA PRO A 242 0.96 -14.48 -6.59
C PRO A 242 0.72 -14.22 -8.09
N PRO A 243 -0.28 -13.39 -8.43
CA PRO A 243 -0.51 -13.02 -9.82
C PRO A 243 0.78 -12.43 -10.36
N LYS A 244 1.08 -12.73 -11.62
CA LYS A 244 2.08 -11.94 -12.33
C LYS A 244 1.46 -10.55 -12.50
N PRO A 245 2.12 -9.52 -12.01
CA PRO A 245 1.67 -8.17 -12.22
C PRO A 245 1.68 -7.82 -13.71
#